data_4182b693c1017c9f3aaa86226ba2f8a6
#
_entry.id   4182b693c1017c9f3aaa86226ba2f8a6
#
_cell.length_a   1.000
_cell.length_b   1.000
_cell.length_c   1.000
_cell.angle_alpha   90.00
_cell.angle_beta   90.00
_cell.angle_gamma   90.00
#
_symmetry.space_group_name_H-M   'P 1'
#
loop_
_entity.id
_entity.type
_entity.pdbx_description
1 polymer ?
#
loop_
_entity_poly.entity_id
_entity_poly.type
_entity_poly.pdbx_seq_one_letter_code
_entity_poly.pdbx_strand_id
1 'polypeptide(L)'
;LLSDKKLREGRFLHLPFSFLYFCISTNKNTMDKNTHFFGTSVFGQLISLIDTEIISQSALKHRSDYYVKRFKTKDHLISMLFCAFAKCSSLREVSGAMLGLSGKTKHFKLEHIPYRSTLSDANMRRDSDVFCTIYNKLLQKYGHHLSDSRIKDVIDKQIEIFDSTTISLFQDIMKCVGRKPKSGKRKGGIKVHTVINVDETVPKMIWFSHGSTHDHVLLKKLRYDSNTIYAFDKGYNDYKAFRDLTNAKTGFVTRIKDNADYKVSEVNEIEENIHSGVLQDTIIELNIKEKTGNSVLKLRKIKFYDRTLKRTFEFLTNLFELRPDLIAAIYKLRWQIELLFKQLKQNFPLKYFIGDNENAIKIQIYCALIANLLMTVIKKTLKRPWAFSNLVSFCKIHLFNYIHLIKFLENPDKDWRKQKINIEQLTLF
;
A
#
# COMPACT_ATOMS: atom_id res chain seq x y z
N LEU A 1 -32.34 48.66 -14.25
CA LEU A 1 -31.19 48.44 -15.10
C LEU A 1 -30.42 47.28 -14.52
N LEU A 2 -30.76 46.11 -14.94
CA LEU A 2 -29.98 45.06 -15.64
C LEU A 2 -28.73 44.65 -14.87
N SER A 3 -28.84 43.51 -14.24
CA SER A 3 -28.44 42.12 -14.63
C SER A 3 -26.96 41.86 -14.35
N ASP A 4 -26.70 40.88 -13.52
CA ASP A 4 -26.08 39.64 -13.98
C ASP A 4 -25.92 38.63 -12.81
N LYS A 5 -26.87 37.72 -12.80
CA LYS A 5 -26.69 36.41 -12.17
C LYS A 5 -25.83 35.57 -13.11
N LYS A 6 -24.59 35.27 -12.74
CA LYS A 6 -23.85 34.12 -13.34
C LYS A 6 -23.53 33.11 -12.28
N LEU A 7 -24.26 32.05 -12.37
CA LEU A 7 -24.08 30.74 -11.78
C LEU A 7 -22.59 30.31 -11.79
N ARG A 8 -22.07 30.01 -10.63
CA ARG A 8 -20.83 29.23 -10.50
C ARG A 8 -21.20 27.76 -10.61
N GLU A 9 -21.18 27.26 -11.81
CA GLU A 9 -21.07 25.82 -12.04
C GLU A 9 -19.64 25.39 -11.67
N GLY A 10 -19.55 24.61 -10.60
CA GLY A 10 -18.33 23.87 -10.26
C GLY A 10 -18.04 22.83 -11.33
N ARG A 11 -17.19 23.17 -12.29
CA ARG A 11 -16.61 22.19 -13.20
C ARG A 11 -15.68 21.30 -12.38
N PHE A 12 -16.17 20.13 -12.04
CA PHE A 12 -15.32 19.00 -11.71
C PHE A 12 -14.41 18.74 -12.91
N LEU A 13 -13.14 19.09 -12.77
CA LEU A 13 -12.10 18.66 -13.68
C LEU A 13 -11.92 17.16 -13.49
N HIS A 14 -12.74 16.37 -14.19
CA HIS A 14 -12.37 15.03 -14.57
C HIS A 14 -11.07 15.16 -15.36
N LEU A 15 -9.93 14.80 -14.75
CA LEU A 15 -8.72 14.56 -15.50
C LEU A 15 -9.05 13.45 -16.51
N PRO A 16 -8.99 13.77 -17.82
CA PRO A 16 -9.56 12.87 -18.80
C PRO A 16 -8.73 11.59 -18.83
N PHE A 17 -9.42 10.49 -19.11
CA PHE A 17 -8.87 9.18 -19.48
C PHE A 17 -7.64 9.27 -20.42
N SER A 18 -7.45 10.40 -21.07
CA SER A 18 -6.31 10.75 -21.89
C SER A 18 -4.98 10.86 -21.13
N PHE A 19 -4.95 11.15 -19.82
CA PHE A 19 -3.68 11.42 -19.13
C PHE A 19 -2.85 10.17 -18.89
N LEU A 20 -3.47 9.07 -18.44
CA LEU A 20 -2.76 7.77 -18.32
C LEU A 20 -2.51 7.16 -19.70
N TYR A 21 -3.43 7.33 -20.63
CA TYR A 21 -3.21 6.98 -22.04
C TYR A 21 -2.04 7.80 -22.62
N PHE A 22 -1.93 9.07 -22.26
CA PHE A 22 -0.86 9.96 -22.70
C PHE A 22 0.50 9.59 -22.08
N CYS A 23 0.56 9.28 -20.79
CA CYS A 23 1.82 8.83 -20.14
C CYS A 23 2.35 7.50 -20.69
N ILE A 24 1.47 6.61 -21.16
CA ILE A 24 1.85 5.34 -21.80
C ILE A 24 2.06 5.51 -23.31
N SER A 25 1.50 6.56 -23.93
CA SER A 25 1.41 6.75 -25.38
C SER A 25 2.35 7.82 -25.97
N THR A 26 3.21 8.47 -25.19
CA THR A 26 4.06 9.59 -25.63
C THR A 26 5.23 9.26 -26.58
N ASN A 27 5.22 8.12 -27.24
CA ASN A 27 6.11 7.94 -28.40
C ASN A 27 5.32 8.19 -29.69
N LYS A 28 5.39 9.43 -30.19
CA LYS A 28 4.69 9.91 -31.41
C LYS A 28 5.13 9.29 -32.75
N ASN A 29 6.01 8.30 -32.74
CA ASN A 29 6.60 7.75 -33.97
C ASN A 29 6.51 6.22 -34.06
N THR A 30 5.31 5.64 -33.94
CA THR A 30 5.15 4.24 -34.33
C THR A 30 3.78 4.02 -34.96
N MET A 31 3.80 3.43 -36.15
CA MET A 31 2.60 2.91 -36.82
C MET A 31 2.02 1.77 -36.00
N ASP A 32 1.19 2.12 -35.02
CA ASP A 32 0.59 1.17 -34.12
C ASP A 32 -0.79 0.76 -34.63
N LYS A 33 -0.79 -0.20 -35.53
CA LYS A 33 -2.04 -0.82 -36.02
C LYS A 33 -2.42 -2.09 -35.25
N ASN A 34 -1.52 -2.63 -34.42
CA ASN A 34 -1.71 -3.90 -33.75
C ASN A 34 -1.36 -3.81 -32.26
N THR A 35 -2.21 -4.38 -31.40
CA THR A 35 -2.02 -4.44 -29.93
C THR A 35 -0.75 -5.20 -29.54
N HIS A 36 -0.28 -6.14 -30.35
CA HIS A 36 0.88 -7.00 -30.08
C HIS A 36 2.23 -6.44 -30.56
N PHE A 37 2.25 -5.31 -31.26
CA PHE A 37 3.48 -4.66 -31.74
C PHE A 37 3.52 -3.20 -31.27
N PHE A 38 3.65 -3.04 -29.97
CA PHE A 38 3.82 -1.73 -29.35
C PHE A 38 5.31 -1.41 -29.23
N GLY A 39 5.72 -0.16 -29.49
CA GLY A 39 7.13 0.25 -29.50
C GLY A 39 7.87 0.15 -28.17
N THR A 40 7.17 -0.21 -27.08
CA THR A 40 7.73 -0.31 -25.73
C THR A 40 7.23 -1.58 -25.07
N SER A 41 8.13 -2.32 -24.39
CA SER A 41 7.73 -3.52 -23.64
C SER A 41 6.78 -3.21 -22.50
N VAL A 42 6.11 -4.23 -21.99
CA VAL A 42 5.24 -4.11 -20.80
C VAL A 42 6.02 -3.49 -19.63
N PHE A 43 7.26 -3.94 -19.39
CA PHE A 43 8.09 -3.35 -18.33
C PHE A 43 8.39 -1.86 -18.58
N GLY A 44 8.72 -1.49 -19.81
CA GLY A 44 8.92 -0.08 -20.17
C GLY A 44 7.68 0.77 -19.94
N GLN A 45 6.49 0.23 -20.23
CA GLN A 45 5.23 0.90 -19.95
C GLN A 45 4.97 1.06 -18.44
N LEU A 46 5.28 0.04 -17.62
CA LEU A 46 5.21 0.13 -16.16
C LEU A 46 6.15 1.21 -15.61
N ILE A 47 7.40 1.23 -16.07
CA ILE A 47 8.39 2.23 -15.64
C ILE A 47 8.01 3.65 -16.11
N SER A 48 7.33 3.79 -17.24
CA SER A 48 6.89 5.10 -17.73
C SER A 48 5.85 5.80 -16.84
N LEU A 49 5.19 5.06 -15.96
CA LEU A 49 4.31 5.63 -14.94
C LEU A 49 5.09 6.42 -13.87
N ILE A 50 6.39 6.18 -13.75
CA ILE A 50 7.26 6.91 -12.84
C ILE A 50 7.91 8.07 -13.58
N ASP A 51 7.58 9.29 -13.18
CA ASP A 51 8.21 10.47 -13.76
C ASP A 51 9.69 10.52 -13.39
N THR A 52 10.53 10.75 -14.38
CA THR A 52 11.98 10.89 -14.16
C THR A 52 12.28 12.04 -13.20
N GLU A 53 11.46 13.09 -13.22
CA GLU A 53 11.55 14.25 -12.33
C GLU A 53 11.37 13.85 -10.86
N ILE A 54 10.43 12.97 -10.54
CA ILE A 54 10.24 12.44 -9.17
C ILE A 54 11.52 11.76 -8.67
N ILE A 55 12.16 10.98 -9.54
CA ILE A 55 13.39 10.28 -9.19
C ILE A 55 14.54 11.27 -8.99
N SER A 56 14.73 12.21 -9.92
CA SER A 56 15.82 13.19 -9.86
C SER A 56 15.72 14.09 -8.62
N GLN A 57 14.55 14.63 -8.33
CA GLN A 57 14.32 15.47 -7.15
C GLN A 57 14.52 14.69 -5.84
N SER A 58 14.10 13.41 -5.82
CA SER A 58 14.31 12.56 -4.63
C SER A 58 15.80 12.24 -4.45
N ALA A 59 16.51 11.93 -5.54
CA ALA A 59 17.95 11.71 -5.51
C ALA A 59 18.72 12.96 -5.05
N LEU A 60 18.33 14.14 -5.52
CA LEU A 60 18.92 15.42 -5.10
C LEU A 60 18.69 15.68 -3.61
N LYS A 61 17.44 15.53 -3.13
CA LYS A 61 17.07 15.73 -1.73
C LYS A 61 17.91 14.89 -0.76
N HIS A 62 18.16 13.64 -1.11
CA HIS A 62 18.92 12.69 -0.27
C HIS A 62 20.40 12.60 -0.68
N ARG A 63 20.87 13.41 -1.63
CA ARG A 63 22.24 13.36 -2.14
C ARG A 63 22.68 11.94 -2.55
N SER A 64 21.74 11.11 -2.98
CA SER A 64 21.97 9.68 -3.20
C SER A 64 22.84 9.37 -4.41
N ASP A 65 23.00 10.32 -5.33
CA ASP A 65 23.87 10.25 -6.51
C ASP A 65 25.15 11.07 -6.35
N TYR A 66 25.39 11.62 -5.16
CA TYR A 66 26.62 12.34 -4.86
C TYR A 66 27.82 11.37 -4.91
N TYR A 67 28.87 11.73 -5.65
CA TYR A 67 30.03 10.87 -5.98
C TYR A 67 29.71 9.58 -6.75
N VAL A 68 28.48 9.40 -7.28
CA VAL A 68 28.15 8.24 -8.10
C VAL A 68 28.41 8.53 -9.59
N LYS A 69 29.41 7.85 -10.17
CA LYS A 69 29.81 8.09 -11.56
C LYS A 69 28.86 7.46 -12.59
N ARG A 70 28.41 6.23 -12.38
CA ARG A 70 27.66 5.45 -13.37
C ARG A 70 26.31 4.97 -12.88
N PHE A 71 26.25 4.13 -11.85
CA PHE A 71 25.01 3.47 -11.41
C PHE A 71 24.19 4.37 -10.48
N LYS A 72 23.41 5.28 -11.08
CA LYS A 72 22.61 6.28 -10.37
C LYS A 72 21.37 5.70 -9.72
N THR A 73 20.69 6.49 -8.89
CA THR A 73 19.45 6.14 -8.19
C THR A 73 18.36 5.65 -9.14
N LYS A 74 18.25 6.24 -10.33
CA LYS A 74 17.32 5.84 -11.38
C LYS A 74 17.57 4.39 -11.81
N ASP A 75 18.81 4.05 -12.14
CA ASP A 75 19.17 2.69 -12.58
C ASP A 75 18.98 1.67 -11.46
N HIS A 76 19.28 2.06 -10.22
CA HIS A 76 19.05 1.24 -9.03
C HIS A 76 17.57 0.96 -8.84
N LEU A 77 16.70 1.99 -8.87
CA LEU A 77 15.25 1.83 -8.75
C LEU A 77 14.70 0.90 -9.84
N ILE A 78 15.08 1.13 -11.11
CA ILE A 78 14.61 0.30 -12.23
C ILE A 78 15.05 -1.16 -12.05
N SER A 79 16.30 -1.39 -11.61
CA SER A 79 16.82 -2.74 -11.37
C SER A 79 16.05 -3.45 -10.23
N MET A 80 15.73 -2.74 -9.17
CA MET A 80 14.95 -3.29 -8.05
C MET A 80 13.46 -3.48 -8.39
N LEU A 81 12.88 -2.62 -9.21
CA LEU A 81 11.53 -2.83 -9.75
C LEU A 81 11.48 -4.02 -10.71
N PHE A 82 12.51 -4.20 -11.53
CA PHE A 82 12.64 -5.42 -12.32
C PHE A 82 12.65 -6.67 -11.41
N CYS A 83 13.44 -6.65 -10.34
CA CYS A 83 13.43 -7.73 -9.34
C CYS A 83 12.03 -7.98 -8.78
N ALA A 84 11.28 -6.91 -8.46
CA ALA A 84 9.93 -7.01 -7.90
C ALA A 84 8.94 -7.63 -8.90
N PHE A 85 8.91 -7.19 -10.15
CA PHE A 85 7.98 -7.68 -11.17
C PHE A 85 8.34 -9.08 -11.70
N ALA A 86 9.64 -9.35 -11.92
CA ALA A 86 10.11 -10.66 -12.37
C ALA A 86 10.12 -11.71 -11.24
N LYS A 87 9.99 -11.27 -9.98
CA LYS A 87 10.10 -12.09 -8.77
C LYS A 87 11.45 -12.80 -8.65
N CYS A 88 12.55 -12.09 -8.94
CA CYS A 88 13.89 -12.62 -8.78
C CYS A 88 14.19 -12.98 -7.32
N SER A 89 14.91 -14.06 -7.11
CA SER A 89 15.28 -14.61 -5.80
C SER A 89 16.67 -14.21 -5.33
N SER A 90 17.50 -13.65 -6.23
CA SER A 90 18.87 -13.26 -5.93
C SER A 90 19.36 -12.08 -6.80
N LEU A 91 20.39 -11.36 -6.31
CA LEU A 91 21.04 -10.31 -7.10
C LEU A 91 21.74 -10.84 -8.36
N ARG A 92 22.18 -12.11 -8.35
CA ARG A 92 22.74 -12.77 -9.54
C ARG A 92 21.69 -12.93 -10.61
N GLU A 93 20.50 -13.36 -10.25
CA GLU A 93 19.37 -13.51 -11.16
C GLU A 93 18.98 -12.15 -11.77
N VAL A 94 18.88 -11.09 -10.94
CA VAL A 94 18.60 -9.74 -11.42
C VAL A 94 19.65 -9.29 -12.45
N SER A 95 20.93 -9.37 -12.08
CA SER A 95 22.05 -8.93 -12.94
C SER A 95 22.13 -9.74 -14.23
N GLY A 96 22.04 -11.08 -14.13
CA GLY A 96 22.09 -11.97 -15.29
C GLY A 96 20.93 -11.76 -16.26
N ALA A 97 19.71 -11.66 -15.75
CA ALA A 97 18.54 -11.39 -16.58
C ALA A 97 18.60 -10.01 -17.25
N MET A 98 19.10 -8.99 -16.55
CA MET A 98 19.27 -7.64 -17.14
C MET A 98 20.37 -7.61 -18.20
N LEU A 99 21.43 -8.41 -18.06
CA LEU A 99 22.45 -8.54 -19.10
C LEU A 99 21.88 -9.10 -20.41
N GLY A 100 20.96 -10.05 -20.33
CA GLY A 100 20.21 -10.56 -21.49
C GLY A 100 19.37 -9.49 -22.21
N LEU A 101 19.14 -8.34 -21.57
CA LEU A 101 18.40 -7.20 -22.11
C LEU A 101 19.31 -6.07 -22.63
N SER A 102 20.63 -6.28 -22.74
CA SER A 102 21.60 -5.23 -23.04
C SER A 102 21.25 -4.40 -24.29
N GLY A 103 20.72 -5.01 -25.35
CA GLY A 103 20.26 -4.30 -26.55
C GLY A 103 18.95 -3.51 -26.40
N LYS A 104 18.23 -3.66 -25.26
CA LYS A 104 16.89 -3.09 -25.03
C LYS A 104 16.83 -2.08 -23.88
N THR A 105 17.97 -1.70 -23.31
CA THR A 105 18.05 -0.83 -22.12
C THR A 105 17.36 0.53 -22.29
N LYS A 106 17.45 1.10 -23.51
CA LYS A 106 16.79 2.37 -23.86
C LYS A 106 15.26 2.31 -23.66
N HIS A 107 14.62 1.16 -23.91
CA HIS A 107 13.18 0.97 -23.73
C HIS A 107 12.75 1.02 -22.27
N PHE A 108 13.67 0.78 -21.33
CA PHE A 108 13.44 0.83 -19.90
C PHE A 108 13.95 2.12 -19.26
N LYS A 109 14.46 3.07 -20.07
CA LYS A 109 15.15 4.28 -19.58
C LYS A 109 16.34 3.96 -18.65
N LEU A 110 16.94 2.78 -18.81
CA LEU A 110 18.10 2.32 -18.05
C LEU A 110 19.37 2.75 -18.76
N GLU A 111 20.25 3.42 -18.04
CA GLU A 111 21.54 3.90 -18.59
C GLU A 111 22.65 2.87 -18.38
N HIS A 112 22.64 2.21 -17.22
CA HIS A 112 23.67 1.23 -16.86
C HIS A 112 23.06 -0.05 -16.28
N ILE A 113 23.42 -1.20 -16.86
CA ILE A 113 23.10 -2.51 -16.30
C ILE A 113 24.08 -2.79 -15.16
N PRO A 114 23.59 -3.11 -13.95
CA PRO A 114 24.48 -3.36 -12.83
C PRO A 114 25.07 -4.76 -12.87
N TYR A 115 26.36 -4.87 -12.54
CA TYR A 115 26.90 -6.13 -12.04
C TYR A 115 26.33 -6.47 -10.67
N ARG A 116 26.36 -7.74 -10.29
CA ARG A 116 25.88 -8.18 -8.95
C ARG A 116 26.55 -7.38 -7.82
N SER A 117 27.86 -7.16 -7.88
CA SER A 117 28.61 -6.37 -6.90
C SER A 117 28.12 -4.92 -6.82
N THR A 118 27.92 -4.28 -7.97
CA THR A 118 27.42 -2.92 -8.05
C THR A 118 26.04 -2.78 -7.42
N LEU A 119 25.14 -3.75 -7.69
CA LEU A 119 23.80 -3.75 -7.13
C LEU A 119 23.81 -4.03 -5.62
N SER A 120 24.69 -4.93 -5.17
CA SER A 120 24.90 -5.20 -3.75
C SER A 120 25.40 -3.97 -2.99
N ASP A 121 26.41 -3.30 -3.54
CA ASP A 121 26.98 -2.06 -2.99
C ASP A 121 25.91 -0.94 -2.92
N ALA A 122 25.14 -0.77 -3.99
CA ALA A 122 24.06 0.21 -4.02
C ALA A 122 22.97 -0.08 -2.97
N ASN A 123 22.58 -1.33 -2.81
CA ASN A 123 21.64 -1.74 -1.76
C ASN A 123 22.18 -1.51 -0.34
N MET A 124 23.48 -1.61 -0.16
CA MET A 124 24.12 -1.41 1.15
C MET A 124 24.30 0.07 1.49
N ARG A 125 24.74 0.89 0.52
CA ARG A 125 25.22 2.27 0.78
C ARG A 125 24.18 3.35 0.49
N ARG A 126 23.30 3.15 -0.52
CA ARG A 126 22.30 4.16 -0.88
C ARG A 126 21.17 4.15 0.15
N ASP A 127 20.92 5.30 0.75
CA ASP A 127 19.89 5.45 1.79
C ASP A 127 18.51 5.00 1.27
N SER A 128 17.85 4.14 2.03
CA SER A 128 16.49 3.67 1.76
C SER A 128 15.45 4.79 1.71
N ASP A 129 15.72 5.91 2.37
CA ASP A 129 14.79 7.04 2.45
C ASP A 129 14.58 7.74 1.10
N VAL A 130 15.53 7.59 0.15
CA VAL A 130 15.29 8.05 -1.21
C VAL A 130 14.13 7.28 -1.88
N PHE A 131 14.03 5.98 -1.66
CA PHE A 131 12.93 5.14 -2.17
C PHE A 131 11.61 5.43 -1.45
N CYS A 132 11.66 5.70 -0.15
CA CYS A 132 10.53 6.21 0.62
C CYS A 132 9.99 7.51 0.02
N THR A 133 10.88 8.46 -0.28
CA THR A 133 10.51 9.76 -0.86
C THR A 133 9.90 9.59 -2.26
N ILE A 134 10.46 8.70 -3.09
CA ILE A 134 9.90 8.37 -4.42
C ILE A 134 8.49 7.78 -4.26
N TYR A 135 8.31 6.81 -3.35
CA TYR A 135 7.01 6.22 -3.06
C TYR A 135 5.97 7.26 -2.66
N ASN A 136 6.32 8.14 -1.71
CA ASN A 136 5.40 9.18 -1.22
C ASN A 136 5.02 10.19 -2.32
N LYS A 137 5.97 10.59 -3.19
CA LYS A 137 5.67 11.47 -4.33
C LYS A 137 4.76 10.79 -5.36
N LEU A 138 4.96 9.49 -5.60
CA LEU A 138 4.09 8.72 -6.49
C LEU A 138 2.69 8.57 -5.86
N LEU A 139 2.60 8.34 -4.57
CA LEU A 139 1.33 8.28 -3.85
C LEU A 139 0.59 9.62 -3.96
N GLN A 140 1.27 10.74 -3.77
CA GLN A 140 0.71 12.08 -3.96
C GLN A 140 0.23 12.31 -5.40
N LYS A 141 1.02 11.89 -6.40
CA LYS A 141 0.65 12.01 -7.82
C LYS A 141 -0.63 11.23 -8.15
N TYR A 142 -0.77 10.02 -7.64
CA TYR A 142 -1.87 9.12 -7.97
C TYR A 142 -3.02 9.13 -6.95
N GLY A 143 -2.90 9.80 -5.82
CA GLY A 143 -3.85 9.76 -4.71
C GLY A 143 -5.29 10.06 -5.13
N HIS A 144 -5.51 11.12 -5.91
CA HIS A 144 -6.85 11.47 -6.43
C HIS A 144 -7.45 10.37 -7.32
N HIS A 145 -6.62 9.62 -8.06
CA HIS A 145 -7.06 8.53 -8.91
C HIS A 145 -7.37 7.26 -8.11
N LEU A 146 -6.78 7.14 -6.92
CA LEU A 146 -6.94 5.98 -6.04
C LEU A 146 -8.16 6.10 -5.11
N SER A 147 -8.60 7.30 -4.82
CA SER A 147 -9.69 7.58 -3.89
C SER A 147 -11.03 7.04 -4.41
N ASP A 148 -11.75 6.33 -3.54
CA ASP A 148 -13.11 5.82 -3.78
C ASP A 148 -14.10 6.59 -2.90
N SER A 149 -15.00 7.36 -3.50
CA SER A 149 -15.90 8.29 -2.80
C SER A 149 -17.07 7.63 -2.06
N ARG A 150 -17.30 6.32 -2.25
CA ARG A 150 -18.51 5.64 -1.75
C ARG A 150 -18.69 5.60 -0.23
N ILE A 151 -17.64 5.77 0.55
CA ILE A 151 -17.70 5.78 2.03
C ILE A 151 -17.98 7.18 2.58
N LYS A 152 -17.69 8.23 1.82
CA LYS A 152 -17.85 9.63 2.24
C LYS A 152 -19.31 10.08 2.40
N ASP A 153 -20.25 9.34 1.82
CA ASP A 153 -21.67 9.71 1.87
C ASP A 153 -22.29 9.52 3.27
N VAL A 154 -21.61 8.80 4.18
CA VAL A 154 -22.14 8.47 5.51
C VAL A 154 -21.26 9.04 6.63
N ILE A 155 -19.97 9.22 6.40
CA ILE A 155 -19.01 9.68 7.42
C ILE A 155 -18.12 10.76 6.80
N ASP A 156 -18.25 11.98 7.27
CA ASP A 156 -17.49 13.16 6.80
C ASP A 156 -15.99 13.08 7.10
N LYS A 157 -15.57 12.21 8.01
CA LYS A 157 -14.17 12.06 8.43
C LYS A 157 -13.42 11.03 7.61
N GLN A 158 -12.13 11.24 7.44
CA GLN A 158 -11.24 10.26 6.83
C GLN A 158 -11.05 9.05 7.75
N ILE A 159 -11.23 7.84 7.21
CA ILE A 159 -10.97 6.63 7.96
C ILE A 159 -9.59 6.09 7.58
N GLU A 160 -8.70 6.04 8.55
CA GLU A 160 -7.36 5.48 8.43
C GLU A 160 -7.24 4.20 9.26
N ILE A 161 -6.75 3.15 8.64
CA ILE A 161 -6.51 1.88 9.31
C ILE A 161 -5.02 1.69 9.47
N PHE A 162 -4.59 1.24 10.63
CA PHE A 162 -3.20 0.84 10.79
C PHE A 162 -3.05 -0.54 11.43
N ASP A 163 -2.01 -1.21 11.00
CA ASP A 163 -1.59 -2.49 11.53
C ASP A 163 -0.11 -2.71 11.27
N SER A 164 0.44 -3.78 11.80
CA SER A 164 1.80 -4.22 11.55
C SER A 164 1.85 -5.62 10.97
N THR A 165 2.78 -5.83 10.05
CA THR A 165 3.12 -7.17 9.61
C THR A 165 4.57 -7.46 9.93
N THR A 166 4.82 -8.64 10.49
CA THR A 166 6.20 -9.10 10.71
C THR A 166 6.68 -9.80 9.45
N ILE A 167 7.83 -9.36 8.96
CA ILE A 167 8.57 -10.03 7.90
C ILE A 167 9.68 -10.81 8.59
N SER A 168 9.57 -12.15 8.56
CA SER A 168 10.56 -13.04 9.15
C SER A 168 11.82 -13.06 8.27
N LEU A 169 12.97 -12.88 8.89
CA LEU A 169 14.28 -12.96 8.25
C LEU A 169 14.92 -14.32 8.54
N PHE A 170 15.87 -14.74 7.70
CA PHE A 170 16.69 -15.91 7.98
C PHE A 170 17.51 -15.73 9.25
N GLN A 171 17.91 -16.85 9.89
CA GLN A 171 18.57 -16.86 11.21
C GLN A 171 19.85 -16.01 11.25
N ASP A 172 20.53 -15.85 10.11
CA ASP A 172 21.81 -15.14 10.01
C ASP A 172 21.68 -13.65 9.70
N ILE A 173 20.48 -13.20 9.30
CA ILE A 173 20.21 -11.81 8.98
C ILE A 173 19.64 -11.13 10.24
N MET A 174 20.26 -10.05 10.69
CA MET A 174 19.84 -9.26 11.84
C MET A 174 19.68 -10.08 13.14
N LYS A 175 20.72 -10.80 13.52
CA LYS A 175 20.76 -11.71 14.70
C LYS A 175 20.26 -11.11 16.02
N CYS A 176 20.24 -9.79 16.14
CA CYS A 176 19.94 -9.09 17.40
C CYS A 176 18.48 -8.68 17.58
N VAL A 177 17.59 -8.93 16.62
CA VAL A 177 16.36 -8.15 16.45
C VAL A 177 15.06 -8.95 16.62
N GLY A 178 15.14 -10.25 16.86
CA GLY A 178 13.94 -11.12 16.94
C GLY A 178 13.43 -11.39 18.36
N ARG A 179 12.11 -11.68 18.49
CA ARG A 179 11.56 -12.31 19.70
C ARG A 179 12.24 -13.66 19.93
N LYS A 180 12.55 -13.98 21.19
CA LYS A 180 12.95 -15.34 21.58
C LYS A 180 11.76 -16.27 21.30
N PRO A 181 11.84 -17.23 20.37
CA PRO A 181 10.78 -18.20 20.20
C PRO A 181 10.79 -19.15 21.38
N LYS A 182 9.64 -19.76 21.69
CA LYS A 182 9.54 -20.81 22.72
C LYS A 182 10.49 -21.99 22.45
N SER A 183 10.94 -22.18 21.21
CA SER A 183 11.85 -23.23 20.73
C SER A 183 13.34 -22.85 20.75
N GLY A 184 13.78 -21.82 21.44
CA GLY A 184 15.18 -21.54 21.74
C GLY A 184 16.04 -20.86 20.66
N LYS A 185 15.68 -20.86 19.37
CA LYS A 185 16.47 -20.20 18.30
C LYS A 185 15.88 -18.83 17.95
N ARG A 186 16.67 -17.77 18.10
CA ARG A 186 16.28 -16.40 17.74
C ARG A 186 16.18 -16.28 16.20
N LYS A 187 15.01 -15.92 15.70
CA LYS A 187 14.84 -15.52 14.31
C LYS A 187 14.84 -13.99 14.24
N GLY A 188 15.62 -13.42 13.34
CA GLY A 188 15.52 -12.00 13.00
C GLY A 188 14.14 -11.67 12.42
N GLY A 189 13.68 -10.45 12.63
CA GLY A 189 12.41 -9.99 12.05
C GLY A 189 12.36 -8.48 12.02
N ILE A 190 11.89 -7.95 10.90
CA ILE A 190 11.50 -6.55 10.77
C ILE A 190 9.98 -6.49 10.84
N LYS A 191 9.48 -5.62 11.70
CA LYS A 191 8.06 -5.29 11.75
C LYS A 191 7.83 -4.06 10.88
N VAL A 192 6.92 -4.18 9.93
CA VAL A 192 6.50 -3.09 9.05
C VAL A 192 5.15 -2.62 9.54
N HIS A 193 5.12 -1.43 10.11
CA HIS A 193 3.90 -0.74 10.51
C HIS A 193 3.39 0.07 9.35
N THR A 194 2.13 -0.05 9.05
CA THR A 194 1.51 0.54 7.88
C THR A 194 0.21 1.23 8.25
N VAL A 195 0.03 2.45 7.76
CA VAL A 195 -1.25 3.17 7.79
C VAL A 195 -1.78 3.23 6.36
N ILE A 196 -3.03 2.86 6.16
CA ILE A 196 -3.74 3.00 4.90
C ILE A 196 -4.97 3.89 5.08
N ASN A 197 -5.27 4.71 4.08
CA ASN A 197 -6.59 5.30 3.95
C ASN A 197 -7.51 4.25 3.31
N VAL A 198 -8.69 4.07 3.89
CA VAL A 198 -9.68 3.07 3.43
C VAL A 198 -10.06 3.28 1.96
N ASP A 199 -10.16 4.54 1.53
CA ASP A 199 -10.56 4.88 0.17
C ASP A 199 -9.48 4.54 -0.87
N GLU A 200 -8.20 4.65 -0.49
CA GLU A 200 -7.07 4.51 -1.41
C GLU A 200 -6.53 3.08 -1.52
N THR A 201 -6.72 2.26 -0.48
CA THR A 201 -6.26 0.86 -0.39
C THR A 201 -4.75 0.65 -0.63
N VAL A 202 -3.96 1.70 -0.46
CA VAL A 202 -2.50 1.68 -0.55
C VAL A 202 -1.87 2.27 0.70
N PRO A 203 -0.65 1.86 1.08
CA PRO A 203 0.04 2.39 2.25
C PRO A 203 0.26 3.91 2.14
N LYS A 204 -0.23 4.66 3.12
CA LYS A 204 -0.02 6.12 3.24
C LYS A 204 1.23 6.43 4.05
N MET A 205 1.45 5.66 5.12
CA MET A 205 2.61 5.82 6.01
C MET A 205 3.17 4.45 6.35
N ILE A 206 4.50 4.37 6.43
CA ILE A 206 5.22 3.13 6.70
C ILE A 206 6.35 3.41 7.67
N TRP A 207 6.45 2.59 8.73
CA TRP A 207 7.58 2.59 9.64
C TRP A 207 8.13 1.19 9.83
N PHE A 208 9.40 1.14 10.10
CA PHE A 208 10.11 -0.08 10.41
C PHE A 208 10.47 -0.11 11.89
N SER A 209 10.30 -1.26 12.51
CA SER A 209 10.78 -1.51 13.86
C SER A 209 11.28 -2.94 13.99
N HIS A 210 11.98 -3.20 15.07
CA HIS A 210 12.41 -4.55 15.38
C HIS A 210 11.20 -5.45 15.64
N GLY A 211 11.27 -6.73 15.26
CA GLY A 211 10.19 -7.69 15.44
C GLY A 211 9.72 -7.85 16.89
N SER A 212 10.56 -7.49 17.86
CA SER A 212 10.27 -7.49 19.31
C SER A 212 9.57 -6.22 19.80
N THR A 213 9.52 -5.15 19.01
CA THR A 213 8.92 -3.88 19.42
C THR A 213 7.41 -4.04 19.61
N HIS A 214 6.88 -3.50 20.69
CA HIS A 214 5.45 -3.51 20.96
C HIS A 214 4.70 -2.59 20.00
N ASP A 215 3.52 -3.03 19.54
CA ASP A 215 2.75 -2.33 18.50
C ASP A 215 2.26 -0.94 18.95
N HIS A 216 1.94 -0.75 20.23
CA HIS A 216 1.44 0.52 20.75
C HIS A 216 2.40 1.70 20.57
N VAL A 217 3.72 1.46 20.37
CA VAL A 217 4.71 2.52 20.10
C VAL A 217 4.35 3.32 18.84
N LEU A 218 3.64 2.70 17.90
CA LEU A 218 3.18 3.36 16.68
C LEU A 218 2.21 4.51 16.95
N LEU A 219 1.34 4.39 17.97
CA LEU A 219 0.36 5.43 18.28
C LEU A 219 0.98 6.81 18.47
N LYS A 220 2.18 6.88 19.05
CA LYS A 220 2.93 8.12 19.27
C LYS A 220 3.48 8.74 17.99
N LYS A 221 3.47 8.00 16.86
CA LYS A 221 3.94 8.45 15.54
C LYS A 221 2.80 8.88 14.62
N LEU A 222 1.56 8.62 15.01
CA LEU A 222 0.40 9.03 14.25
C LEU A 222 0.24 10.55 14.31
N ARG A 223 -0.29 11.11 13.24
CA ARG A 223 -0.72 12.51 13.22
C ARG A 223 -2.09 12.62 13.85
N TYR A 224 -2.22 13.42 14.87
CA TYR A 224 -3.51 13.70 15.50
C TYR A 224 -4.22 14.80 14.70
N ASP A 225 -5.37 14.42 14.12
CA ASP A 225 -6.18 15.29 13.26
C ASP A 225 -7.66 15.07 13.54
N SER A 226 -8.39 16.15 13.82
CA SER A 226 -9.82 16.09 14.17
C SER A 226 -10.69 15.55 13.02
N ASN A 227 -10.21 15.60 11.78
CA ASN A 227 -10.91 15.06 10.61
C ASN A 227 -10.58 13.58 10.32
N THR A 228 -9.89 12.88 11.25
CA THR A 228 -9.46 11.50 11.05
C THR A 228 -10.04 10.58 12.12
N ILE A 229 -10.45 9.39 11.70
CA ILE A 229 -10.82 8.27 12.56
C ILE A 229 -9.83 7.13 12.30
N TYR A 230 -9.14 6.69 13.34
CA TYR A 230 -8.23 5.55 13.29
C TYR A 230 -8.92 4.25 13.69
N ALA A 231 -8.82 3.19 12.87
CA ALA A 231 -9.26 1.85 13.22
C ALA A 231 -8.06 0.89 13.35
N PHE A 232 -7.95 0.19 14.48
CA PHE A 232 -6.80 -0.67 14.79
C PHE A 232 -7.12 -1.82 15.75
N ASP A 233 -6.23 -2.81 15.81
CA ASP A 233 -6.42 -3.99 16.66
C ASP A 233 -6.12 -3.71 18.15
N LYS A 234 -6.70 -4.55 19.04
CA LYS A 234 -6.53 -4.47 20.49
C LYS A 234 -5.06 -4.58 20.96
N GLY A 235 -4.15 -5.08 20.12
CA GLY A 235 -2.72 -5.11 20.38
C GLY A 235 -2.08 -3.72 20.57
N TYR A 236 -2.72 -2.69 20.02
CA TYR A 236 -2.28 -1.30 20.10
C TYR A 236 -2.83 -0.56 21.32
N ASN A 237 -3.66 -1.16 22.17
CA ASN A 237 -4.30 -0.46 23.28
C ASN A 237 -3.30 0.16 24.24
N ASP A 238 -3.31 1.49 24.27
CA ASP A 238 -2.57 2.37 25.19
C ASP A 238 -3.49 3.51 25.62
N TYR A 239 -3.97 3.46 26.87
CA TYR A 239 -4.97 4.41 27.37
C TYR A 239 -4.47 5.86 27.45
N LYS A 240 -3.14 6.06 27.61
CA LYS A 240 -2.55 7.40 27.54
C LYS A 240 -2.65 7.98 26.15
N ALA A 241 -2.32 7.17 25.14
CA ALA A 241 -2.47 7.58 23.74
C ALA A 241 -3.95 7.81 23.37
N PHE A 242 -4.89 7.03 23.94
CA PHE A 242 -6.33 7.24 23.72
C PHE A 242 -6.81 8.58 24.30
N ARG A 243 -6.30 8.96 25.46
CA ARG A 243 -6.56 10.31 26.01
C ARG A 243 -6.01 11.40 25.09
N ASP A 244 -4.80 11.23 24.62
CA ASP A 244 -4.15 12.22 23.75
C ASP A 244 -4.91 12.36 22.42
N LEU A 245 -5.39 11.25 21.83
CA LEU A 245 -6.28 11.25 20.66
C LEU A 245 -7.60 11.98 20.98
N THR A 246 -8.21 11.70 22.12
CA THR A 246 -9.47 12.31 22.54
C THR A 246 -9.30 13.81 22.74
N ASN A 247 -8.23 14.26 23.39
CA ASN A 247 -7.92 15.68 23.59
C ASN A 247 -7.70 16.41 22.25
N ALA A 248 -7.12 15.73 21.27
CA ALA A 248 -6.91 16.24 19.91
C ALA A 248 -8.18 16.12 19.03
N LYS A 249 -9.31 15.65 19.58
CA LYS A 249 -10.56 15.38 18.84
C LYS A 249 -10.39 14.41 17.67
N THR A 250 -9.33 13.62 17.67
CA THR A 250 -9.09 12.55 16.69
C THR A 250 -9.89 11.33 17.09
N GLY A 251 -10.72 10.83 16.18
CA GLY A 251 -11.54 9.64 16.42
C GLY A 251 -10.73 8.36 16.43
N PHE A 252 -11.15 7.36 17.18
CA PHE A 252 -10.59 6.02 17.06
C PHE A 252 -11.64 4.94 17.32
N VAL A 253 -11.42 3.77 16.73
CA VAL A 253 -12.18 2.54 16.96
C VAL A 253 -11.22 1.36 17.12
N THR A 254 -11.33 0.65 18.23
CA THR A 254 -10.54 -0.55 18.51
C THR A 254 -11.37 -1.59 19.25
N ARG A 255 -10.80 -2.75 19.57
CA ARG A 255 -11.41 -3.69 20.51
C ARG A 255 -10.85 -3.49 21.91
N ILE A 256 -11.70 -3.64 22.91
CA ILE A 256 -11.25 -3.66 24.30
C ILE A 256 -10.48 -4.96 24.58
N LYS A 257 -9.47 -4.90 25.46
CA LYS A 257 -8.78 -6.11 25.93
C LYS A 257 -9.66 -6.87 26.92
N ASP A 258 -9.59 -8.19 26.90
CA ASP A 258 -10.42 -9.06 27.72
C ASP A 258 -10.14 -8.88 29.24
N ASN A 259 -8.94 -8.39 29.60
CA ASN A 259 -8.49 -8.10 30.97
C ASN A 259 -8.52 -6.59 31.29
N ALA A 260 -9.32 -5.79 30.58
CA ALA A 260 -9.43 -4.37 30.86
C ALA A 260 -10.24 -4.16 32.16
N ASP A 261 -9.70 -3.33 33.05
CA ASP A 261 -10.38 -2.88 34.26
C ASP A 261 -11.06 -1.54 34.00
N TYR A 262 -12.41 -1.54 34.09
CA TYR A 262 -13.21 -0.36 33.84
C TYR A 262 -14.50 -0.36 34.69
N LYS A 263 -15.02 0.83 34.91
CA LYS A 263 -16.33 1.02 35.55
C LYS A 263 -17.34 1.47 34.49
N VAL A 264 -18.51 0.88 34.47
CA VAL A 264 -19.63 1.38 33.66
C VAL A 264 -20.24 2.58 34.35
N SER A 265 -20.26 3.73 33.67
CA SER A 265 -20.86 4.96 34.18
C SER A 265 -22.27 5.19 33.66
N GLU A 266 -22.55 4.76 32.41
CA GLU A 266 -23.83 5.01 31.76
C GLU A 266 -24.15 3.90 30.76
N VAL A 267 -25.46 3.60 30.60
CA VAL A 267 -25.98 2.64 29.62
C VAL A 267 -26.88 3.40 28.66
N ASN A 268 -26.50 3.43 27.37
CA ASN A 268 -27.30 4.07 26.36
C ASN A 268 -28.45 3.18 25.90
N GLU A 269 -29.59 3.78 25.61
CA GLU A 269 -30.69 3.07 24.98
C GLU A 269 -30.34 2.73 23.53
N ILE A 270 -30.72 1.53 23.11
CA ILE A 270 -30.54 1.06 21.73
C ILE A 270 -31.90 1.20 21.05
N GLU A 271 -31.99 2.00 20.01
CA GLU A 271 -33.19 2.11 19.19
C GLU A 271 -33.61 0.73 18.65
N GLU A 272 -34.81 0.30 18.91
CA GLU A 272 -35.34 -1.04 18.55
C GLU A 272 -35.30 -1.33 17.05
N ASN A 273 -35.30 -0.31 16.20
CA ASN A 273 -35.25 -0.44 14.74
C ASN A 273 -33.84 -0.78 14.17
N ILE A 274 -32.83 -0.85 15.02
CA ILE A 274 -31.49 -1.19 14.61
C ILE A 274 -31.30 -2.72 14.62
N HIS A 275 -31.80 -3.41 13.62
CA HIS A 275 -31.46 -4.84 13.36
C HIS A 275 -29.98 -5.05 13.01
N SER A 276 -29.12 -4.24 13.57
CA SER A 276 -27.72 -4.05 13.21
C SER A 276 -26.76 -5.06 13.85
N GLY A 277 -27.23 -5.83 14.84
CA GLY A 277 -26.38 -6.71 15.65
C GLY A 277 -25.78 -6.04 16.90
N VAL A 278 -26.11 -4.80 17.19
CA VAL A 278 -25.73 -4.12 18.45
C VAL A 278 -26.46 -4.77 19.62
N LEU A 279 -25.71 -5.25 20.61
CA LEU A 279 -26.24 -5.90 21.81
C LEU A 279 -26.23 -4.98 23.02
N GLN A 280 -25.27 -4.07 23.12
CA GLN A 280 -25.12 -3.16 24.25
C GLN A 280 -24.30 -1.95 23.83
N ASP A 281 -24.64 -0.79 24.37
CA ASP A 281 -23.96 0.46 24.22
C ASP A 281 -23.78 1.12 25.58
N THR A 282 -22.56 1.35 26.02
CA THR A 282 -22.26 1.83 27.38
C THR A 282 -21.12 2.84 27.34
N ILE A 283 -21.21 3.80 28.28
CA ILE A 283 -20.08 4.69 28.59
C ILE A 283 -19.32 4.07 29.76
N ILE A 284 -18.02 3.93 29.61
CA ILE A 284 -17.13 3.35 30.60
C ILE A 284 -16.05 4.35 31.03
N GLU A 285 -15.59 4.18 32.25
CA GLU A 285 -14.49 4.93 32.84
C GLU A 285 -13.29 4.02 33.03
N LEU A 286 -12.16 4.43 32.45
CA LEU A 286 -10.87 3.76 32.54
C LEU A 286 -9.90 4.58 33.40
N ASN A 287 -9.29 3.94 34.38
CA ASN A 287 -8.26 4.56 35.22
C ASN A 287 -6.91 4.54 34.53
N ILE A 288 -6.33 5.72 34.32
CA ILE A 288 -5.00 5.89 33.76
C ILE A 288 -4.03 6.23 34.91
N LYS A 289 -3.07 5.32 35.18
CA LYS A 289 -2.01 5.57 36.16
C LYS A 289 -0.94 6.48 35.55
N GLU A 290 -0.71 7.61 36.19
CA GLU A 290 0.33 8.57 35.82
C GLU A 290 1.32 8.79 36.98
N LYS A 291 2.47 9.39 36.64
CA LYS A 291 3.47 9.75 37.66
C LYS A 291 2.97 10.84 38.64
N THR A 292 2.03 11.66 38.18
CA THR A 292 1.47 12.81 38.87
C THR A 292 0.12 12.53 39.54
N GLY A 293 -0.43 11.32 39.38
CA GLY A 293 -1.74 10.94 39.94
C GLY A 293 -2.53 10.03 38.98
N ASN A 294 -3.75 9.69 39.38
CA ASN A 294 -4.66 8.91 38.53
C ASN A 294 -5.58 9.86 37.76
N SER A 295 -5.73 9.65 36.46
CA SER A 295 -6.74 10.33 35.64
C SER A 295 -7.77 9.34 35.15
N VAL A 296 -9.02 9.81 34.97
CA VAL A 296 -10.13 9.00 34.45
C VAL A 296 -10.36 9.36 33.01
N LEU A 297 -10.44 8.35 32.13
CA LEU A 297 -10.77 8.51 30.72
C LEU A 297 -12.15 7.90 30.48
N LYS A 298 -13.10 8.73 30.03
CA LYS A 298 -14.42 8.27 29.58
C LYS A 298 -14.35 7.86 28.13
N LEU A 299 -14.80 6.64 27.83
CA LEU A 299 -14.92 6.08 26.49
C LEU A 299 -16.23 5.35 26.33
N ARG A 300 -16.63 5.11 25.09
CA ARG A 300 -17.82 4.37 24.73
C ARG A 300 -17.45 2.93 24.37
N LYS A 301 -18.15 1.97 24.96
CA LYS A 301 -18.00 0.53 24.72
C LYS A 301 -19.26 0.00 24.06
N ILE A 302 -19.10 -0.65 22.91
CA ILE A 302 -20.21 -1.21 22.12
C ILE A 302 -20.01 -2.72 22.02
N LYS A 303 -21.02 -3.50 22.45
CA LYS A 303 -21.06 -4.94 22.27
C LYS A 303 -21.90 -5.25 21.02
N PHE A 304 -21.29 -5.96 20.08
CA PHE A 304 -21.84 -6.20 18.75
C PHE A 304 -21.74 -7.68 18.37
N TYR A 305 -22.82 -8.25 17.84
CA TYR A 305 -22.85 -9.61 17.30
C TYR A 305 -22.75 -9.60 15.77
N ASP A 306 -21.65 -10.11 15.23
CA ASP A 306 -21.49 -10.30 13.80
C ASP A 306 -22.14 -11.61 13.37
N ARG A 307 -23.25 -11.53 12.63
CA ARG A 307 -24.02 -12.69 12.15
C ARG A 307 -23.25 -13.53 11.15
N THR A 308 -22.35 -12.91 10.36
CA THR A 308 -21.53 -13.59 9.35
C THR A 308 -20.45 -14.44 10.00
N LEU A 309 -19.78 -13.89 11.00
CA LEU A 309 -18.71 -14.56 11.73
C LEU A 309 -19.25 -15.38 12.94
N LYS A 310 -20.55 -15.26 13.23
CA LYS A 310 -21.21 -15.88 14.41
C LYS A 310 -20.45 -15.62 15.71
N ARG A 311 -20.00 -14.37 15.89
CA ARG A 311 -19.12 -13.98 16.98
C ARG A 311 -19.49 -12.60 17.55
N THR A 312 -19.33 -12.46 18.86
CA THR A 312 -19.48 -11.18 19.54
C THR A 312 -18.16 -10.44 19.61
N PHE A 313 -18.21 -9.13 19.36
CA PHE A 313 -17.10 -8.20 19.50
C PHE A 313 -17.45 -7.12 20.54
N GLU A 314 -16.44 -6.63 21.24
CA GLU A 314 -16.56 -5.47 22.11
C GLU A 314 -15.62 -4.37 21.60
N PHE A 315 -16.20 -3.29 21.09
CA PHE A 315 -15.49 -2.15 20.54
C PHE A 315 -15.32 -1.06 21.61
N LEU A 316 -14.23 -0.33 21.50
CA LEU A 316 -13.90 0.82 22.34
C LEU A 316 -13.62 2.01 21.44
N THR A 317 -14.24 3.18 21.75
CA THR A 317 -14.15 4.37 20.93
C THR A 317 -14.36 5.65 21.76
N ASN A 318 -13.90 6.79 21.22
CA ASN A 318 -14.21 8.14 21.71
C ASN A 318 -15.26 8.86 20.84
N LEU A 319 -15.94 8.13 19.94
CA LEU A 319 -16.97 8.68 19.03
C LEU A 319 -18.35 8.51 19.69
N PHE A 320 -18.72 9.46 20.52
CA PHE A 320 -19.98 9.39 21.30
C PHE A 320 -21.21 9.64 20.43
N GLU A 321 -21.12 10.52 19.44
CA GLU A 321 -22.24 10.95 18.60
C GLU A 321 -22.53 9.99 17.43
N LEU A 322 -21.60 9.08 17.12
CA LEU A 322 -21.75 8.22 15.96
C LEU A 322 -22.64 7.00 16.32
N ARG A 323 -23.53 6.61 15.41
CA ARG A 323 -24.38 5.43 15.59
C ARG A 323 -23.53 4.18 15.87
N PRO A 324 -23.97 3.29 16.80
CA PRO A 324 -23.17 2.15 17.24
C PRO A 324 -22.92 1.10 16.14
N ASP A 325 -23.83 0.95 15.19
CA ASP A 325 -23.66 0.08 14.01
C ASP A 325 -22.55 0.60 13.05
N LEU A 326 -22.41 1.92 12.94
CA LEU A 326 -21.33 2.53 12.13
C LEU A 326 -19.96 2.32 12.79
N ILE A 327 -19.87 2.31 14.12
CA ILE A 327 -18.62 1.96 14.82
C ILE A 327 -18.18 0.53 14.46
N ALA A 328 -19.12 -0.42 14.46
CA ALA A 328 -18.84 -1.79 14.05
C ALA A 328 -18.41 -1.87 12.55
N ALA A 329 -19.07 -1.10 11.68
CA ALA A 329 -18.74 -1.02 10.27
C ALA A 329 -17.32 -0.44 10.05
N ILE A 330 -16.95 0.64 10.76
CA ILE A 330 -15.59 1.21 10.71
C ILE A 330 -14.55 0.16 11.12
N TYR A 331 -14.80 -0.55 12.24
CA TYR A 331 -13.85 -1.59 12.67
C TYR A 331 -13.72 -2.72 11.66
N LYS A 332 -14.77 -3.09 10.96
CA LYS A 332 -14.74 -4.12 9.91
C LYS A 332 -13.84 -3.74 8.74
N LEU A 333 -13.73 -2.45 8.43
CA LEU A 333 -12.82 -1.96 7.38
C LEU A 333 -11.35 -2.27 7.69
N ARG A 334 -10.98 -2.44 8.97
CA ARG A 334 -9.63 -2.83 9.39
C ARG A 334 -9.09 -4.06 8.65
N TRP A 335 -9.97 -4.97 8.24
CA TRP A 335 -9.57 -6.17 7.50
C TRP A 335 -8.88 -5.86 6.16
N GLN A 336 -9.09 -4.69 5.59
CA GLN A 336 -8.46 -4.29 4.32
C GLN A 336 -6.94 -4.27 4.40
N ILE A 337 -6.36 -3.92 5.56
CA ILE A 337 -4.90 -3.92 5.72
C ILE A 337 -4.31 -5.34 5.72
N GLU A 338 -5.04 -6.31 6.25
CA GLU A 338 -4.63 -7.72 6.19
C GLU A 338 -4.65 -8.25 4.76
N LEU A 339 -5.67 -7.86 3.98
CA LEU A 339 -5.74 -8.17 2.55
C LEU A 339 -4.59 -7.54 1.77
N LEU A 340 -4.23 -6.28 2.08
CA LEU A 340 -3.06 -5.62 1.50
C LEU A 340 -1.76 -6.38 1.82
N PHE A 341 -1.53 -6.76 3.08
CA PHE A 341 -0.34 -7.52 3.45
C PHE A 341 -0.28 -8.89 2.76
N LYS A 342 -1.43 -9.56 2.65
CA LYS A 342 -1.55 -10.81 1.89
C LYS A 342 -1.22 -10.58 0.42
N GLN A 343 -1.77 -9.55 -0.20
CA GLN A 343 -1.53 -9.15 -1.59
C GLN A 343 -0.03 -8.89 -1.85
N LEU A 344 0.62 -8.10 -0.98
CA LEU A 344 2.03 -7.79 -1.09
C LEU A 344 2.91 -9.06 -1.00
N LYS A 345 2.67 -9.91 0.02
CA LYS A 345 3.46 -11.13 0.22
C LYS A 345 3.24 -12.19 -0.87
N GLN A 346 2.07 -12.23 -1.50
CA GLN A 346 1.77 -13.18 -2.59
C GLN A 346 2.34 -12.72 -3.93
N ASN A 347 2.30 -11.44 -4.21
CA ASN A 347 2.58 -10.92 -5.55
C ASN A 347 4.02 -10.42 -5.73
N PHE A 348 4.70 -10.04 -4.65
CA PHE A 348 6.06 -9.49 -4.70
C PHE A 348 7.04 -10.29 -3.84
N PRO A 349 8.36 -10.24 -4.14
CA PRO A 349 9.38 -11.06 -3.48
C PRO A 349 9.69 -10.56 -2.05
N LEU A 350 8.73 -10.67 -1.14
CA LEU A 350 8.89 -10.32 0.28
C LEU A 350 9.07 -11.55 1.19
N LYS A 351 9.17 -12.74 0.61
CA LYS A 351 9.50 -13.99 1.34
C LYS A 351 11.01 -14.18 1.48
N TYR A 352 11.78 -13.68 0.51
CA TYR A 352 13.23 -13.78 0.45
C TYR A 352 13.81 -12.39 0.23
N PHE A 353 14.77 -12.01 1.06
CA PHE A 353 15.48 -10.76 0.88
C PHE A 353 16.79 -11.03 0.16
N ILE A 354 17.07 -10.22 -0.85
CA ILE A 354 18.25 -10.31 -1.69
C ILE A 354 19.45 -9.56 -1.12
N GLY A 355 19.29 -8.92 0.03
CA GLY A 355 20.33 -8.22 0.79
C GLY A 355 20.27 -8.57 2.26
N ASP A 356 21.43 -8.53 2.93
CA ASP A 356 21.64 -9.01 4.29
C ASP A 356 21.58 -7.90 5.35
N ASN A 357 21.55 -6.64 4.94
CA ASN A 357 21.48 -5.50 5.84
C ASN A 357 20.09 -4.85 5.85
N GLU A 358 19.83 -4.10 6.91
CA GLU A 358 18.53 -3.44 7.13
C GLU A 358 18.18 -2.48 5.99
N ASN A 359 19.16 -1.76 5.45
CA ASN A 359 18.95 -0.79 4.38
C ASN A 359 18.50 -1.48 3.08
N ALA A 360 19.16 -2.58 2.68
CA ALA A 360 18.80 -3.37 1.49
C ALA A 360 17.38 -3.95 1.61
N ILE A 361 17.01 -4.41 2.81
CA ILE A 361 15.68 -4.94 3.11
C ILE A 361 14.62 -3.83 2.95
N LYS A 362 14.87 -2.64 3.50
CA LYS A 362 13.98 -1.48 3.35
C LYS A 362 13.81 -1.07 1.89
N ILE A 363 14.90 -1.03 1.13
CA ILE A 363 14.87 -0.73 -0.32
C ILE A 363 13.98 -1.74 -1.05
N GLN A 364 14.15 -3.03 -0.79
CA GLN A 364 13.33 -4.07 -1.42
C GLN A 364 11.85 -3.93 -1.06
N ILE A 365 11.52 -3.59 0.18
CA ILE A 365 10.15 -3.35 0.62
C ILE A 365 9.56 -2.13 -0.10
N TYR A 366 10.28 -1.00 -0.15
CA TYR A 366 9.79 0.19 -0.87
C TYR A 366 9.59 -0.09 -2.36
N CYS A 367 10.49 -0.84 -3.01
CA CYS A 367 10.32 -1.21 -4.41
C CYS A 367 9.10 -2.13 -4.62
N ALA A 368 8.83 -3.04 -3.70
CA ALA A 368 7.59 -3.84 -3.74
C ALA A 368 6.33 -2.97 -3.55
N LEU A 369 6.39 -1.96 -2.70
CA LEU A 369 5.29 -1.01 -2.50
C LEU A 369 5.07 -0.11 -3.72
N ILE A 370 6.15 0.37 -4.35
CA ILE A 370 6.06 1.11 -5.62
C ILE A 370 5.43 0.21 -6.69
N ALA A 371 5.88 -1.02 -6.84
CA ALA A 371 5.31 -1.96 -7.80
C ALA A 371 3.82 -2.23 -7.52
N ASN A 372 3.43 -2.40 -6.25
CA ASN A 372 2.04 -2.54 -5.84
C ASN A 372 1.21 -1.30 -6.18
N LEU A 373 1.73 -0.10 -5.94
CA LEU A 373 1.08 1.16 -6.27
C LEU A 373 0.83 1.27 -7.78
N LEU A 374 1.85 1.02 -8.61
CA LEU A 374 1.71 1.05 -10.07
C LEU A 374 0.67 0.06 -10.57
N MET A 375 0.65 -1.16 -10.04
CA MET A 375 -0.35 -2.17 -10.40
C MET A 375 -1.75 -1.80 -9.93
N THR A 376 -1.88 -1.14 -8.79
CA THR A 376 -3.17 -0.63 -8.27
C THR A 376 -3.70 0.50 -9.17
N VAL A 377 -2.83 1.42 -9.59
CA VAL A 377 -3.16 2.48 -10.56
C VAL A 377 -3.67 1.88 -11.87
N ILE A 378 -2.94 0.92 -12.44
CA ILE A 378 -3.38 0.23 -13.67
C ILE A 378 -4.74 -0.43 -13.45
N LYS A 379 -4.90 -1.19 -12.36
CA LYS A 379 -6.16 -1.87 -12.05
C LYS A 379 -7.34 -0.91 -11.98
N LYS A 380 -7.17 0.26 -11.35
CA LYS A 380 -8.24 1.28 -11.24
C LYS A 380 -8.52 2.01 -12.56
N THR A 381 -7.54 2.06 -13.47
CA THR A 381 -7.72 2.64 -14.80
C THR A 381 -8.54 1.74 -15.71
N LEU A 382 -8.49 0.42 -15.51
CA LEU A 382 -9.19 -0.55 -16.35
C LEU A 382 -10.69 -0.57 -16.07
N LYS A 383 -11.49 -0.56 -17.12
CA LYS A 383 -12.95 -0.78 -17.04
C LYS A 383 -13.28 -2.25 -16.81
N ARG A 384 -12.50 -3.15 -17.45
CA ARG A 384 -12.64 -4.59 -17.27
C ARG A 384 -12.15 -5.00 -15.88
N PRO A 385 -12.96 -5.72 -15.09
CA PRO A 385 -12.55 -6.18 -13.76
C PRO A 385 -11.47 -7.26 -13.86
N TRP A 386 -10.31 -7.00 -13.27
CA TRP A 386 -9.22 -7.95 -13.14
C TRP A 386 -8.98 -8.28 -11.66
N ALA A 387 -8.76 -9.56 -11.34
CA ALA A 387 -8.17 -9.92 -10.07
C ALA A 387 -6.72 -9.40 -10.03
N PHE A 388 -6.32 -8.78 -8.92
CA PHE A 388 -4.99 -8.15 -8.80
C PHE A 388 -3.84 -9.14 -9.09
N SER A 389 -3.94 -10.35 -8.55
CA SER A 389 -2.92 -11.40 -8.76
C SER A 389 -2.80 -11.83 -10.22
N ASN A 390 -3.93 -11.90 -10.95
CA ASN A 390 -3.92 -12.23 -12.38
C ASN A 390 -3.25 -11.12 -13.20
N LEU A 391 -3.52 -9.85 -12.83
CA LEU A 391 -2.90 -8.71 -13.48
C LEU A 391 -1.38 -8.71 -13.28
N VAL A 392 -0.91 -8.94 -12.04
CA VAL A 392 0.52 -9.05 -11.74
C VAL A 392 1.15 -10.24 -12.45
N SER A 393 0.47 -11.40 -12.50
CA SER A 393 0.96 -12.59 -13.20
C SER A 393 1.06 -12.36 -14.70
N PHE A 394 0.08 -11.70 -15.31
CA PHE A 394 0.14 -11.29 -16.71
C PHE A 394 1.36 -10.39 -16.97
N CYS A 395 1.53 -9.34 -16.19
CA CYS A 395 2.69 -8.46 -16.34
C CYS A 395 4.03 -9.21 -16.18
N LYS A 396 4.12 -10.16 -15.25
CA LYS A 396 5.32 -10.98 -15.04
C LYS A 396 5.64 -11.83 -16.28
N ILE A 397 4.65 -12.55 -16.82
CA ILE A 397 4.84 -13.46 -17.96
C ILE A 397 5.20 -12.66 -19.22
N HIS A 398 4.58 -11.51 -19.42
CA HIS A 398 4.74 -10.70 -20.62
C HIS A 398 5.67 -9.50 -20.43
N LEU A 399 6.52 -9.51 -19.39
CA LEU A 399 7.30 -8.35 -18.95
C LEU A 399 8.12 -7.69 -20.08
N PHE A 400 8.66 -8.51 -20.99
CA PHE A 400 9.47 -8.06 -22.12
C PHE A 400 8.77 -8.10 -23.48
N ASN A 401 7.51 -8.51 -23.49
CA ASN A 401 6.71 -8.49 -24.71
C ASN A 401 6.30 -7.05 -25.05
N TYR A 402 6.20 -6.77 -26.33
CA TYR A 402 5.83 -5.45 -26.88
C TYR A 402 4.32 -5.35 -27.06
N ILE A 403 3.55 -5.73 -26.06
CA ILE A 403 2.09 -5.66 -26.03
C ILE A 403 1.67 -4.29 -25.49
N HIS A 404 0.72 -3.64 -26.11
CA HIS A 404 0.13 -2.43 -25.53
C HIS A 404 -0.72 -2.81 -24.32
N LEU A 405 -0.16 -2.63 -23.12
CA LEU A 405 -0.67 -3.17 -21.87
C LEU A 405 -2.15 -2.84 -21.63
N ILE A 406 -2.52 -1.56 -21.66
CA ILE A 406 -3.91 -1.15 -21.37
C ILE A 406 -4.90 -1.65 -22.43
N LYS A 407 -4.57 -1.51 -23.72
CA LYS A 407 -5.46 -2.00 -24.80
C LYS A 407 -5.71 -3.49 -24.72
N PHE A 408 -4.66 -4.26 -24.43
CA PHE A 408 -4.77 -5.70 -24.25
C PHE A 408 -5.63 -6.05 -23.03
N LEU A 409 -5.36 -5.41 -21.87
CA LEU A 409 -6.10 -5.71 -20.63
C LEU A 409 -7.57 -5.34 -20.71
N GLU A 410 -7.93 -4.32 -21.48
CA GLU A 410 -9.35 -3.98 -21.74
C GLU A 410 -10.04 -5.01 -22.62
N ASN A 411 -9.39 -5.53 -23.65
CA ASN A 411 -9.97 -6.42 -24.64
C ASN A 411 -9.01 -7.56 -25.04
N PRO A 412 -8.67 -8.50 -24.14
CA PRO A 412 -7.69 -9.56 -24.41
C PRO A 412 -8.13 -10.51 -25.54
N ASP A 413 -9.44 -10.66 -25.74
CA ASP A 413 -10.00 -11.57 -26.75
C ASP A 413 -10.20 -10.93 -28.13
N LYS A 414 -9.92 -9.61 -28.26
CA LYS A 414 -10.22 -8.87 -29.51
C LYS A 414 -9.48 -9.41 -30.72
N ASP A 415 -8.20 -9.70 -30.55
CA ASP A 415 -7.34 -10.15 -31.63
C ASP A 415 -7.47 -11.67 -31.84
N TRP A 416 -7.77 -12.43 -30.78
CA TRP A 416 -8.06 -13.87 -30.86
C TRP A 416 -9.32 -14.15 -31.72
N ARG A 417 -10.40 -13.42 -31.52
CA ARG A 417 -11.65 -13.57 -32.29
C ARG A 417 -11.49 -13.20 -33.76
N LYS A 418 -10.49 -12.39 -34.11
CA LYS A 418 -10.19 -12.00 -35.51
C LYS A 418 -9.28 -13.00 -36.21
N GLN A 419 -8.45 -13.74 -35.48
CA GLN A 419 -7.68 -14.85 -36.00
C GLN A 419 -8.61 -16.08 -36.05
N LYS A 420 -9.53 -16.13 -37.02
CA LYS A 420 -9.92 -17.42 -37.59
C LYS A 420 -8.60 -18.02 -38.12
N ILE A 421 -8.04 -18.96 -37.40
CA ILE A 421 -6.96 -19.78 -37.87
C ILE A 421 -7.50 -20.42 -39.15
N ASN A 422 -6.99 -20.02 -40.32
CA ASN A 422 -7.15 -20.78 -41.53
C ASN A 422 -6.40 -22.11 -41.29
N ILE A 423 -7.12 -23.10 -40.82
CA ILE A 423 -6.64 -24.49 -40.59
C ILE A 423 -6.22 -25.13 -41.92
N GLU A 424 -6.52 -24.54 -43.05
CA GLU A 424 -6.16 -25.03 -44.39
C GLU A 424 -4.65 -24.99 -44.70
N GLN A 425 -3.79 -24.39 -43.83
CA GLN A 425 -2.34 -24.36 -44.07
C GLN A 425 -1.53 -25.43 -43.28
N LEU A 426 -2.18 -26.30 -42.55
CA LEU A 426 -1.49 -27.39 -41.78
C LEU A 426 -1.59 -28.79 -42.41
N THR A 427 -1.99 -28.91 -43.68
CA THR A 427 -1.93 -30.16 -44.44
C THR A 427 -0.82 -30.07 -45.48
N LEU A 428 0.41 -29.98 -45.04
CA LEU A 428 1.58 -30.27 -45.80
C LEU A 428 2.61 -30.88 -44.86
N PHE A 429 2.46 -32.15 -44.62
CA PHE A 429 3.47 -33.23 -44.64
C PHE A 429 2.77 -34.53 -44.24
#